data_29ee38f3f16c9e418e8cbad8522a16e3
#
_entry.id   29ee38f3f16c9e418e8cbad8522a16e3
#
_cell.length_a   1.000
_cell.length_b   1.000
_cell.length_c   1.000
_cell.angle_alpha   90.00
_cell.angle_beta   90.00
_cell.angle_gamma   90.00
#
_symmetry.space_group_name_H-M   'P 1'
#
loop_
_entity.id
_entity.type
_entity.pdbx_description
1 polymer ?
#
loop_
_entity_poly.entity_id
_entity_poly.type
_entity_poly.pdbx_seq_one_letter_code
_entity_poly.pdbx_strand_id
1 'polypeptide(L)'
;MSLNLRPEPLVRRIVATMVVVATTVSIGAVASSASPSTHSANRTVDYVQQLQSALTAAATQSTLPVNVTPPTSSWSQLWSDYGLPSVQTSCWDVAKTLDTIPKCVMGSHNATRTIVLAGDSQAFMWTPAFDAWGKANHVKVVVLTKAACQPWPDAHQSYYDGSTFPQCGVFQRAVVAKINSLHPAFVVVAGLAPQWPTGYCASCTSSQRLGMVSADVKAFISSIRASRAHVAVIEASPDFYTLASTHPLTDPLCLSAHPTSVQTCNSTPLSQLQNSLMKMALTSSALPKGVVVVPLDKLLCSAVSCPMVVGSRLVLSDNDHVSTQWAQYVVPAFTQIVNALHIN
;
A
#
# COMPACT_ATOMS: atom_id res chain seq x y z
N MET A 1 51.61 27.35 19.50
CA MET A 1 51.69 25.86 19.38
C MET A 1 51.38 25.49 17.95
N SER A 2 52.37 24.96 17.22
CA SER A 2 52.43 24.87 15.78
C SER A 2 51.64 23.68 15.25
N LEU A 3 50.83 23.91 14.21
CA LEU A 3 50.14 22.92 13.43
C LEU A 3 51.08 22.37 12.34
N ASN A 4 51.34 21.05 12.41
CA ASN A 4 52.04 20.32 11.38
C ASN A 4 51.07 19.81 10.34
N LEU A 5 51.14 20.34 9.13
CA LEU A 5 50.51 19.81 7.92
C LEU A 5 51.43 18.78 7.27
N ARG A 6 50.96 17.55 7.04
CA ARG A 6 51.63 16.53 6.21
C ARG A 6 51.00 16.58 4.78
N PRO A 7 51.81 16.42 3.75
CA PRO A 7 51.34 16.41 2.36
C PRO A 7 50.83 15.04 1.93
N GLU A 8 49.78 15.05 1.07
CA GLU A 8 49.22 13.88 0.40
C GLU A 8 50.07 13.44 -0.81
N PRO A 9 50.09 12.15 -1.17
CA PRO A 9 50.83 11.66 -2.34
C PRO A 9 49.99 11.76 -3.65
N LEU A 10 50.67 12.19 -4.69
CA LEU A 10 50.25 12.22 -6.10
C LEU A 10 49.78 10.85 -6.60
N VAL A 11 48.55 10.79 -7.11
CA VAL A 11 48.07 9.63 -7.89
C VAL A 11 48.42 9.83 -9.35
N ARG A 12 49.26 8.95 -9.89
CA ARG A 12 49.66 8.87 -11.31
C ARG A 12 48.47 8.44 -12.16
N ARG A 13 48.15 9.26 -13.16
CA ARG A 13 47.22 8.90 -14.25
C ARG A 13 47.96 7.97 -15.22
N ILE A 14 47.43 6.75 -15.40
CA ILE A 14 47.81 5.84 -16.48
C ILE A 14 46.86 6.12 -17.66
N VAL A 15 47.43 6.61 -18.77
CA VAL A 15 46.69 6.75 -20.04
C VAL A 15 46.92 5.44 -20.81
N ALA A 16 45.85 4.66 -20.99
CA ALA A 16 45.89 3.47 -21.85
C ALA A 16 45.43 3.88 -23.27
N THR A 17 46.38 3.82 -24.22
CA THR A 17 46.11 4.04 -25.64
C THR A 17 45.60 2.73 -26.24
N MET A 18 44.34 2.70 -26.66
CA MET A 18 43.78 1.60 -27.46
C MET A 18 44.14 1.78 -28.93
N VAL A 19 44.89 0.84 -29.48
CA VAL A 19 45.10 0.70 -30.92
C VAL A 19 43.94 -0.11 -31.49
N VAL A 20 43.16 0.50 -32.39
CA VAL A 20 42.11 -0.20 -33.14
C VAL A 20 42.73 -0.74 -34.44
N VAL A 21 42.80 -2.04 -34.54
CA VAL A 21 43.17 -2.74 -35.78
C VAL A 21 41.85 -3.05 -36.53
N ALA A 22 41.64 -2.38 -37.66
CA ALA A 22 40.53 -2.70 -38.54
C ALA A 22 40.90 -3.82 -39.50
N THR A 23 40.31 -4.99 -39.34
CA THR A 23 40.36 -6.08 -40.30
C THR A 23 39.06 -6.09 -41.10
N THR A 24 39.17 -5.75 -42.39
CA THR A 24 38.04 -5.84 -43.37
C THR A 24 37.93 -7.32 -43.80
N VAL A 25 36.82 -7.97 -43.41
CA VAL A 25 36.44 -9.26 -43.96
C VAL A 25 35.26 -9.04 -44.92
N SER A 26 35.51 -9.24 -46.20
CA SER A 26 34.48 -9.26 -47.25
C SER A 26 33.74 -10.59 -47.19
N ILE A 27 32.48 -10.61 -46.78
CA ILE A 27 31.60 -11.79 -46.88
C ILE A 27 30.54 -11.51 -47.90
N GLY A 28 30.51 -12.37 -48.93
CA GLY A 28 29.57 -12.31 -50.05
C GLY A 28 28.09 -12.47 -49.58
N ALA A 29 27.24 -11.63 -50.11
CA ALA A 29 25.81 -11.65 -49.87
C ALA A 29 25.16 -12.89 -50.53
N VAL A 30 24.70 -13.84 -49.75
CA VAL A 30 23.69 -14.81 -50.12
C VAL A 30 22.34 -14.24 -49.68
N ALA A 31 21.58 -13.77 -50.63
CA ALA A 31 20.20 -13.31 -50.40
C ALA A 31 19.31 -14.51 -50.09
N SER A 32 19.09 -14.80 -48.82
CA SER A 32 18.04 -15.68 -48.35
C SER A 32 16.81 -14.83 -48.07
N SER A 33 15.79 -14.97 -48.92
CA SER A 33 14.48 -14.35 -48.77
C SER A 33 13.72 -15.05 -47.63
N ALA A 34 14.00 -14.63 -46.39
CA ALA A 34 13.19 -14.96 -45.24
C ALA A 34 12.01 -13.96 -45.19
N SER A 35 10.81 -14.45 -45.48
CA SER A 35 9.58 -13.72 -45.22
C SER A 35 9.54 -13.31 -43.76
N PRO A 36 9.22 -12.06 -43.42
CA PRO A 36 9.04 -11.66 -42.02
C PRO A 36 7.80 -12.36 -41.49
N SER A 37 7.98 -13.39 -40.67
CA SER A 37 6.91 -13.90 -39.84
C SER A 37 6.54 -12.82 -38.86
N THR A 38 5.48 -12.08 -39.12
CA THR A 38 4.85 -11.15 -38.16
C THR A 38 4.17 -11.98 -37.07
N HIS A 39 4.96 -12.55 -36.17
CA HIS A 39 4.45 -12.90 -34.87
C HIS A 39 4.31 -11.58 -34.11
N SER A 40 3.14 -10.97 -34.22
CA SER A 40 2.66 -9.99 -33.25
C SER A 40 2.55 -10.74 -31.93
N ALA A 41 3.64 -10.73 -31.16
CA ALA A 41 3.60 -11.15 -29.77
C ALA A 41 2.58 -10.23 -29.10
N ASN A 42 1.44 -10.79 -28.70
CA ASN A 42 0.48 -10.11 -27.84
C ASN A 42 1.24 -9.75 -26.55
N ARG A 43 1.84 -8.56 -26.51
CA ARG A 43 2.48 -8.05 -25.30
C ARG A 43 1.37 -7.82 -24.30
N THR A 44 1.25 -8.70 -23.34
CA THR A 44 0.44 -8.45 -22.14
C THR A 44 0.92 -7.13 -21.52
N VAL A 45 0.01 -6.20 -21.37
CA VAL A 45 0.32 -4.88 -20.79
C VAL A 45 0.73 -5.08 -19.32
N ASP A 46 1.92 -4.63 -18.96
CA ASP A 46 2.36 -4.60 -17.58
C ASP A 46 1.91 -3.30 -16.92
N TYR A 47 0.74 -3.34 -16.29
CA TYR A 47 0.14 -2.20 -15.62
C TYR A 47 0.92 -1.77 -14.37
N VAL A 48 1.56 -2.71 -13.67
CA VAL A 48 2.42 -2.39 -12.52
C VAL A 48 3.62 -1.60 -12.98
N GLN A 49 4.29 -2.03 -14.07
CA GLN A 49 5.43 -1.31 -14.63
C GLN A 49 5.04 0.09 -15.14
N GLN A 50 3.89 0.22 -15.80
CA GLN A 50 3.38 1.52 -16.26
C GLN A 50 3.13 2.46 -15.08
N LEU A 51 2.50 1.97 -14.03
CA LEU A 51 2.24 2.75 -12.83
C LEU A 51 3.53 3.15 -12.13
N GLN A 52 4.49 2.24 -12.00
CA GLN A 52 5.81 2.51 -11.42
C GLN A 52 6.58 3.60 -12.20
N SER A 53 6.46 3.61 -13.53
CA SER A 53 7.03 4.67 -14.36
C SER A 53 6.36 6.02 -14.10
N ALA A 54 5.03 6.05 -13.95
CA ALA A 54 4.29 7.27 -13.62
C ALA A 54 4.63 7.81 -12.22
N LEU A 55 4.73 6.93 -11.22
CA LEU A 55 5.15 7.26 -9.85
C LEU A 55 6.58 7.82 -9.83
N THR A 56 7.50 7.23 -10.61
CA THR A 56 8.88 7.70 -10.73
C THR A 56 8.94 9.10 -11.36
N ALA A 57 8.16 9.34 -12.42
CA ALA A 57 8.09 10.65 -13.04
C ALA A 57 7.49 11.71 -12.08
N ALA A 58 6.47 11.32 -11.31
CA ALA A 58 5.83 12.20 -10.34
C ALA A 58 6.75 12.57 -9.15
N ALA A 59 7.74 11.74 -8.84
CA ALA A 59 8.70 12.03 -7.77
C ALA A 59 9.47 13.35 -7.95
N THR A 60 9.62 13.79 -9.20
CA THR A 60 10.31 15.04 -9.58
C THR A 60 9.34 16.12 -10.09
N GLN A 61 8.04 15.87 -10.07
CA GLN A 61 7.04 16.87 -10.43
C GLN A 61 7.13 18.06 -9.48
N SER A 62 7.33 19.26 -10.00
CA SER A 62 7.49 20.46 -9.17
C SER A 62 6.19 21.27 -9.03
N THR A 63 5.34 21.26 -10.04
CA THR A 63 4.13 22.11 -10.09
C THR A 63 2.86 21.31 -9.88
N LEU A 64 1.93 21.87 -9.09
CA LEU A 64 0.59 21.33 -8.95
C LEU A 64 -0.18 21.53 -10.26
N PRO A 65 -0.77 20.46 -10.83
CA PRO A 65 -1.58 20.58 -12.04
C PRO A 65 -2.82 21.43 -11.82
N VAL A 66 -3.17 22.26 -12.79
CA VAL A 66 -4.37 23.11 -12.72
C VAL A 66 -5.66 22.29 -12.65
N ASN A 67 -5.66 21.13 -13.30
CA ASN A 67 -6.81 20.19 -13.38
C ASN A 67 -6.68 19.00 -12.42
N VAL A 68 -6.09 19.21 -11.25
CA VAL A 68 -5.97 18.14 -10.25
C VAL A 68 -7.34 17.61 -9.83
N THR A 69 -7.43 16.31 -9.64
CA THR A 69 -8.66 15.62 -9.25
C THR A 69 -8.44 14.86 -7.93
N PRO A 70 -9.28 15.08 -6.91
CA PRO A 70 -10.37 16.08 -6.86
C PRO A 70 -9.84 17.53 -6.90
N PRO A 71 -10.69 18.51 -7.26
CA PRO A 71 -10.25 19.91 -7.38
C PRO A 71 -9.85 20.48 -6.03
N THR A 72 -8.88 21.41 -6.02
CA THR A 72 -8.34 22.00 -4.78
C THR A 72 -9.40 22.65 -3.89
N SER A 73 -10.51 23.12 -4.47
CA SER A 73 -11.64 23.70 -3.72
C SER A 73 -12.33 22.70 -2.77
N SER A 74 -12.18 21.40 -2.98
CA SER A 74 -12.77 20.36 -2.13
C SER A 74 -11.80 19.82 -1.07
N TRP A 75 -10.54 20.22 -1.07
CA TRP A 75 -9.50 19.58 -0.26
C TRP A 75 -9.68 19.74 1.25
N SER A 76 -10.33 20.79 1.71
CA SER A 76 -10.67 20.95 3.13
C SER A 76 -11.66 19.91 3.67
N GLN A 77 -12.29 19.13 2.79
CA GLN A 77 -13.29 18.11 3.13
C GLN A 77 -12.86 16.69 2.74
N LEU A 78 -11.64 16.50 2.21
CA LEU A 78 -11.18 15.21 1.69
C LEU A 78 -10.83 14.17 2.76
N TRP A 79 -10.72 14.54 4.01
CA TRP A 79 -10.42 13.63 5.12
C TRP A 79 -11.38 12.43 5.24
N SER A 80 -12.51 12.45 4.52
CA SER A 80 -13.47 11.36 4.41
C SER A 80 -13.59 10.77 2.99
N ASP A 81 -12.78 11.24 2.02
CA ASP A 81 -12.84 10.79 0.62
C ASP A 81 -11.93 9.58 0.38
N TYR A 82 -12.20 8.49 1.10
CA TYR A 82 -11.57 7.20 0.87
C TYR A 82 -12.62 6.08 0.94
N GLY A 83 -12.30 4.94 0.33
CA GLY A 83 -13.21 3.82 0.17
C GLY A 83 -14.24 4.03 -0.94
N LEU A 84 -15.17 3.10 -1.08
CA LEU A 84 -16.20 3.13 -2.11
C LEU A 84 -17.44 3.93 -1.62
N PRO A 85 -17.74 5.10 -2.21
CA PRO A 85 -18.81 5.97 -1.71
C PRO A 85 -20.20 5.30 -1.65
N SER A 86 -20.51 4.45 -2.63
CA SER A 86 -21.80 3.76 -2.71
C SER A 86 -22.08 2.77 -1.58
N VAL A 87 -21.05 2.36 -0.84
CA VAL A 87 -21.15 1.40 0.27
C VAL A 87 -20.68 1.96 1.60
N GLN A 88 -20.29 3.23 1.64
CA GLN A 88 -19.74 3.85 2.83
C GLN A 88 -20.68 3.76 4.04
N THR A 89 -21.98 3.95 3.84
CA THR A 89 -22.96 3.86 4.92
C THR A 89 -23.28 2.45 5.39
N SER A 90 -23.05 1.43 4.56
CA SER A 90 -23.38 0.03 4.86
C SER A 90 -22.17 -0.83 5.19
N CYS A 91 -20.98 -0.43 4.74
CA CYS A 91 -19.74 -1.18 4.88
C CYS A 91 -18.77 -0.59 5.89
N TRP A 92 -18.95 0.67 6.25
CA TRP A 92 -18.05 1.40 7.11
C TRP A 92 -18.70 1.80 8.42
N ASP A 93 -18.25 1.22 9.51
CA ASP A 93 -18.69 1.61 10.85
C ASP A 93 -17.65 2.58 11.45
N VAL A 94 -18.06 3.85 11.50
CA VAL A 94 -17.25 4.94 12.10
C VAL A 94 -17.61 5.19 13.55
N ALA A 95 -18.66 4.55 14.07
CA ALA A 95 -19.12 4.85 15.41
C ALA A 95 -18.33 4.12 16.47
N LYS A 96 -17.79 4.86 17.43
CA LYS A 96 -17.11 4.32 18.60
C LYS A 96 -18.05 3.45 19.47
N THR A 97 -19.35 3.70 19.40
CA THR A 97 -20.36 3.05 20.24
C THR A 97 -21.00 1.83 19.60
N LEU A 98 -20.85 1.61 18.29
CA LEU A 98 -21.41 0.46 17.59
C LEU A 98 -20.46 -0.74 17.67
N ASP A 99 -21.03 -1.89 18.02
CA ASP A 99 -20.33 -3.18 18.14
C ASP A 99 -20.79 -4.21 17.08
N THR A 100 -21.62 -3.77 16.14
CA THR A 100 -22.16 -4.62 15.08
C THR A 100 -21.23 -4.71 13.88
N ILE A 101 -21.25 -5.86 13.21
CA ILE A 101 -20.53 -6.04 11.95
C ILE A 101 -21.36 -5.44 10.81
N PRO A 102 -20.76 -4.61 9.94
CA PRO A 102 -21.42 -4.13 8.73
C PRO A 102 -21.90 -5.30 7.86
N LYS A 103 -23.10 -5.18 7.29
CA LYS A 103 -23.62 -6.13 6.30
C LYS A 103 -23.22 -5.63 4.91
N CYS A 104 -21.98 -5.91 4.54
CA CYS A 104 -21.42 -5.38 3.31
C CYS A 104 -20.92 -6.49 2.39
N VAL A 105 -21.44 -6.48 1.19
CA VAL A 105 -21.02 -7.35 0.09
C VAL A 105 -20.81 -6.50 -1.15
N MET A 106 -19.68 -6.69 -1.83
CA MET A 106 -19.32 -6.04 -3.08
C MET A 106 -18.72 -7.03 -4.06
N GLY A 107 -18.22 -6.55 -5.19
CA GLY A 107 -17.75 -7.41 -6.28
C GLY A 107 -18.91 -8.10 -6.98
N SER A 108 -18.76 -9.38 -7.30
CA SER A 108 -19.81 -10.17 -7.94
C SER A 108 -20.70 -10.84 -6.88
N HIS A 109 -21.86 -10.24 -6.61
CA HIS A 109 -22.78 -10.67 -5.54
C HIS A 109 -23.22 -12.13 -5.66
N ASN A 110 -23.39 -12.63 -6.89
CA ASN A 110 -23.86 -13.99 -7.18
C ASN A 110 -22.71 -15.00 -7.32
N ALA A 111 -21.46 -14.61 -7.10
CA ALA A 111 -20.34 -15.51 -7.19
C ALA A 111 -20.38 -16.54 -6.06
N THR A 112 -19.99 -17.77 -6.38
CA THR A 112 -19.83 -18.84 -5.41
C THR A 112 -18.55 -18.68 -4.60
N ARG A 113 -17.51 -18.11 -5.21
CA ARG A 113 -16.25 -17.84 -4.54
C ARG A 113 -16.35 -16.57 -3.72
N THR A 114 -15.98 -16.67 -2.45
CA THR A 114 -16.03 -15.57 -1.50
C THR A 114 -14.65 -15.30 -0.93
N ILE A 115 -14.28 -14.02 -0.86
CA ILE A 115 -13.17 -13.55 -0.03
C ILE A 115 -13.71 -12.59 1.04
N VAL A 116 -12.96 -12.41 2.11
CA VAL A 116 -13.24 -11.41 3.14
C VAL A 116 -12.15 -10.36 3.12
N LEU A 117 -12.53 -9.09 3.13
CA LEU A 117 -11.67 -7.95 3.39
C LEU A 117 -11.97 -7.46 4.81
N ALA A 118 -11.01 -7.60 5.72
CA ALA A 118 -11.19 -7.26 7.14
C ALA A 118 -10.14 -6.28 7.63
N GLY A 119 -10.55 -5.34 8.48
CA GLY A 119 -9.61 -4.39 9.07
C GLY A 119 -10.23 -3.07 9.50
N ASP A 120 -9.38 -2.08 9.59
CA ASP A 120 -9.75 -0.69 9.85
C ASP A 120 -9.85 0.13 8.55
N SER A 121 -9.60 1.42 8.61
CA SER A 121 -9.59 2.32 7.46
C SER A 121 -8.58 1.91 6.39
N GLN A 122 -7.47 1.28 6.77
CA GLN A 122 -6.46 0.79 5.82
C GLN A 122 -6.97 -0.38 4.94
N ALA A 123 -7.97 -1.13 5.42
CA ALA A 123 -8.68 -2.09 4.59
C ALA A 123 -9.77 -1.39 3.76
N PHE A 124 -10.54 -0.49 4.39
CA PHE A 124 -11.68 0.15 3.75
C PHE A 124 -11.29 1.03 2.57
N MET A 125 -10.17 1.75 2.61
CA MET A 125 -9.70 2.60 1.52
C MET A 125 -9.48 1.86 0.20
N TRP A 126 -9.24 0.54 0.24
CA TRP A 126 -9.06 -0.29 -0.95
C TRP A 126 -10.36 -0.89 -1.51
N THR A 127 -11.51 -0.61 -0.88
CA THR A 127 -12.81 -1.12 -1.36
C THR A 127 -13.13 -0.78 -2.81
N PRO A 128 -12.76 0.39 -3.39
CA PRO A 128 -12.98 0.65 -4.81
C PRO A 128 -12.23 -0.34 -5.71
N ALA A 129 -11.00 -0.68 -5.36
CA ALA A 129 -10.19 -1.63 -6.13
C ALA A 129 -10.69 -3.06 -5.97
N PHE A 130 -11.05 -3.48 -4.75
CA PHE A 130 -11.61 -4.81 -4.49
C PHE A 130 -12.98 -5.01 -5.13
N ASP A 131 -13.83 -3.99 -5.18
CA ASP A 131 -15.12 -4.06 -5.86
C ASP A 131 -14.95 -4.28 -7.36
N ALA A 132 -14.11 -3.47 -8.01
CA ALA A 132 -13.83 -3.58 -9.44
C ALA A 132 -13.19 -4.93 -9.79
N TRP A 133 -12.18 -5.35 -9.01
CA TRP A 133 -11.52 -6.63 -9.17
C TRP A 133 -12.49 -7.81 -8.97
N GLY A 134 -13.31 -7.77 -7.93
CA GLY A 134 -14.29 -8.81 -7.62
C GLY A 134 -15.34 -8.98 -8.72
N LYS A 135 -15.80 -7.87 -9.30
CA LYS A 135 -16.71 -7.88 -10.48
C LYS A 135 -16.04 -8.54 -11.68
N ALA A 136 -14.81 -8.17 -12.00
CA ALA A 136 -14.08 -8.65 -13.15
C ALA A 136 -13.68 -10.14 -13.05
N ASN A 137 -13.45 -10.64 -11.81
CA ASN A 137 -12.99 -12.01 -11.56
C ASN A 137 -14.08 -12.94 -11.00
N HIS A 138 -15.35 -12.50 -11.01
CA HIS A 138 -16.49 -13.27 -10.48
C HIS A 138 -16.26 -13.72 -9.01
N VAL A 139 -15.80 -12.80 -8.17
CA VAL A 139 -15.54 -13.03 -6.75
C VAL A 139 -16.46 -12.14 -5.91
N LYS A 140 -17.09 -12.73 -4.91
CA LYS A 140 -17.84 -12.02 -3.87
C LYS A 140 -16.87 -11.51 -2.81
N VAL A 141 -16.92 -10.22 -2.50
CA VAL A 141 -16.09 -9.59 -1.46
C VAL A 141 -16.98 -9.21 -0.29
N VAL A 142 -16.79 -9.87 0.85
CA VAL A 142 -17.45 -9.51 2.11
C VAL A 142 -16.53 -8.58 2.87
N VAL A 143 -17.01 -7.37 3.19
CA VAL A 143 -16.23 -6.35 3.88
C VAL A 143 -16.60 -6.31 5.35
N LEU A 144 -15.61 -6.43 6.22
CA LEU A 144 -15.72 -6.44 7.68
C LEU A 144 -14.76 -5.39 8.22
N THR A 145 -15.17 -4.11 8.16
CA THR A 145 -14.30 -2.99 8.52
C THR A 145 -14.92 -2.09 9.58
N LYS A 146 -14.07 -1.57 10.47
CA LYS A 146 -14.45 -0.61 11.52
C LYS A 146 -13.34 0.42 11.70
N ALA A 147 -13.72 1.70 11.77
CA ALA A 147 -12.78 2.80 11.95
C ALA A 147 -11.87 2.60 13.17
N ALA A 148 -10.58 2.83 13.02
CA ALA A 148 -9.56 2.72 14.06
C ALA A 148 -9.52 1.36 14.78
N CYS A 149 -10.12 0.30 14.24
CA CYS A 149 -10.17 -1.02 14.83
C CYS A 149 -9.46 -2.05 13.96
N GLN A 150 -8.26 -2.40 14.33
CA GLN A 150 -7.46 -3.42 13.64
C GLN A 150 -8.16 -4.80 13.71
N PRO A 151 -7.96 -5.67 12.71
CA PRO A 151 -8.65 -6.97 12.68
C PRO A 151 -8.14 -7.98 13.69
N TRP A 152 -6.91 -7.83 14.17
CA TRP A 152 -6.30 -8.70 15.19
C TRP A 152 -6.57 -8.18 16.60
N PRO A 153 -6.74 -9.11 17.57
CA PRO A 153 -6.95 -8.72 18.95
C PRO A 153 -5.74 -7.96 19.48
N ASP A 154 -6.00 -6.78 19.99
CA ASP A 154 -5.00 -5.92 20.62
C ASP A 154 -5.55 -5.47 21.97
N ALA A 155 -4.89 -5.89 23.04
CA ALA A 155 -5.25 -5.52 24.40
C ALA A 155 -5.05 -4.01 24.69
N HIS A 156 -4.31 -3.33 23.83
CA HIS A 156 -3.95 -1.92 23.97
C HIS A 156 -4.67 -1.01 22.96
N GLN A 157 -5.63 -1.57 22.21
CA GLN A 157 -6.39 -0.82 21.21
C GLN A 157 -7.06 0.40 21.84
N SER A 158 -6.69 1.56 21.37
CA SER A 158 -7.35 2.83 21.69
C SER A 158 -8.01 3.44 20.46
N TYR A 159 -9.00 4.26 20.68
CA TYR A 159 -9.58 5.09 19.62
C TYR A 159 -8.60 6.25 19.30
N TYR A 160 -8.83 6.98 18.18
CA TYR A 160 -7.88 8.04 17.77
C TYR A 160 -7.82 9.23 18.72
N ASP A 161 -8.76 9.38 19.63
CA ASP A 161 -8.72 10.36 20.72
C ASP A 161 -7.93 9.88 21.94
N GLY A 162 -7.32 8.68 21.87
CA GLY A 162 -6.58 8.05 22.96
C GLY A 162 -7.44 7.38 24.02
N SER A 163 -8.79 7.42 23.88
CA SER A 163 -9.69 6.78 24.84
C SER A 163 -9.76 5.28 24.64
N THR A 164 -10.18 4.54 25.66
CA THR A 164 -10.40 3.10 25.58
C THR A 164 -11.44 2.77 24.52
N PHE A 165 -11.24 1.63 23.80
CA PHE A 165 -12.09 1.24 22.67
C PHE A 165 -12.59 -0.21 22.83
N PRO A 166 -13.41 -0.51 23.86
CA PRO A 166 -13.89 -1.88 24.11
C PRO A 166 -14.76 -2.44 22.98
N GLN A 167 -15.44 -1.58 22.21
CA GLN A 167 -16.24 -1.96 21.05
C GLN A 167 -15.37 -2.59 19.94
N CYS A 168 -14.10 -2.21 19.82
CA CYS A 168 -13.19 -2.87 18.90
C CYS A 168 -13.01 -4.35 19.26
N GLY A 169 -12.80 -4.69 20.53
CA GLY A 169 -12.70 -6.08 20.95
C GLY A 169 -13.97 -6.90 20.69
N VAL A 170 -15.15 -6.30 20.81
CA VAL A 170 -16.42 -6.95 20.44
C VAL A 170 -16.47 -7.19 18.93
N PHE A 171 -16.13 -6.16 18.14
CA PHE A 171 -16.07 -6.24 16.68
C PHE A 171 -15.09 -7.33 16.21
N GLN A 172 -13.88 -7.39 16.76
CA GLN A 172 -12.86 -8.38 16.41
C GLN A 172 -13.36 -9.82 16.63
N ARG A 173 -14.01 -10.10 17.78
CA ARG A 173 -14.60 -11.42 18.03
C ARG A 173 -15.70 -11.76 17.02
N ALA A 174 -16.54 -10.78 16.68
CA ALA A 174 -17.60 -10.97 15.73
C ALA A 174 -17.05 -11.18 14.30
N VAL A 175 -15.97 -10.49 13.91
CA VAL A 175 -15.24 -10.72 12.64
C VAL A 175 -14.72 -12.15 12.56
N VAL A 176 -14.04 -12.63 13.60
CA VAL A 176 -13.56 -14.01 13.68
C VAL A 176 -14.69 -15.02 13.52
N ALA A 177 -15.79 -14.84 14.25
CA ALA A 177 -16.97 -15.71 14.17
C ALA A 177 -17.57 -15.70 12.76
N LYS A 178 -17.66 -14.51 12.12
CA LYS A 178 -18.16 -14.36 10.76
C LYS A 178 -17.28 -15.04 9.72
N ILE A 179 -15.96 -14.85 9.78
CA ILE A 179 -15.00 -15.51 8.88
C ILE A 179 -15.13 -17.04 9.00
N ASN A 180 -15.15 -17.57 10.23
CA ASN A 180 -15.27 -18.99 10.47
C ASN A 180 -16.61 -19.57 9.96
N SER A 181 -17.70 -18.79 9.97
CA SER A 181 -18.99 -19.22 9.44
C SER A 181 -19.08 -19.15 7.91
N LEU A 182 -18.34 -18.24 7.27
CA LEU A 182 -18.36 -18.03 5.83
C LEU A 182 -17.51 -19.04 5.05
N HIS A 183 -16.46 -19.58 5.67
CA HIS A 183 -15.48 -20.45 5.02
C HIS A 183 -14.97 -19.82 3.69
N PRO A 184 -14.47 -18.58 3.70
CA PRO A 184 -14.05 -17.91 2.48
C PRO A 184 -12.79 -18.56 1.90
N ALA A 185 -12.56 -18.40 0.59
CA ALA A 185 -11.32 -18.86 -0.03
C ALA A 185 -10.09 -18.12 0.52
N PHE A 186 -10.23 -16.80 0.71
CA PHE A 186 -9.20 -15.93 1.27
C PHE A 186 -9.78 -14.98 2.32
N VAL A 187 -8.96 -14.66 3.31
CA VAL A 187 -9.14 -13.52 4.20
C VAL A 187 -8.00 -12.55 3.93
N VAL A 188 -8.33 -11.40 3.42
CA VAL A 188 -7.41 -10.29 3.19
C VAL A 188 -7.54 -9.33 4.35
N VAL A 189 -6.45 -9.05 5.04
CA VAL A 189 -6.46 -8.17 6.21
C VAL A 189 -5.56 -6.97 6.01
N ALA A 190 -6.01 -5.82 6.47
CA ALA A 190 -5.21 -4.62 6.60
C ALA A 190 -5.54 -3.92 7.90
N GLY A 191 -4.55 -3.29 8.49
CA GLY A 191 -4.71 -2.48 9.69
C GLY A 191 -3.61 -1.47 9.76
N LEU A 192 -3.92 -0.30 10.32
CA LEU A 192 -2.91 0.67 10.65
C LEU A 192 -1.98 -0.01 11.66
N ALA A 193 -0.73 -0.17 11.27
CA ALA A 193 0.24 -0.65 12.23
C ALA A 193 0.24 0.29 13.43
N PRO A 194 0.66 -0.17 14.59
CA PRO A 194 0.79 0.67 15.76
C PRO A 194 1.89 1.71 15.55
N GLN A 195 1.62 2.62 14.67
CA GLN A 195 2.39 3.85 14.45
C GLN A 195 2.12 4.84 15.57
N TRP A 196 0.99 4.65 16.26
CA TRP A 196 0.65 5.39 17.47
C TRP A 196 1.50 4.87 18.63
N PRO A 197 2.61 5.56 19.01
CA PRO A 197 3.50 5.10 20.07
C PRO A 197 2.79 4.86 21.38
N THR A 198 1.65 5.52 21.59
CA THR A 198 0.87 5.50 22.81
C THR A 198 -0.11 4.33 22.90
N GLY A 199 -0.56 3.75 21.78
CA GLY A 199 -1.56 2.67 21.76
C GLY A 199 -1.00 1.34 22.25
N TYR A 200 0.17 0.94 21.77
CA TYR A 200 0.72 -0.39 22.10
C TYR A 200 1.55 -0.41 23.40
N CYS A 201 2.41 0.53 23.59
CA CYS A 201 3.22 0.70 24.81
C CYS A 201 4.14 1.90 24.62
N ALA A 202 3.88 2.99 25.30
CA ALA A 202 4.66 4.21 25.19
C ALA A 202 6.13 4.02 25.63
N SER A 203 6.36 3.14 26.61
CA SER A 203 7.69 2.84 27.17
C SER A 203 8.44 1.70 26.47
N CYS A 204 7.79 1.00 25.51
CA CYS A 204 8.40 -0.13 24.84
C CYS A 204 9.39 0.28 23.75
N THR A 205 10.43 -0.52 23.59
CA THR A 205 11.34 -0.43 22.44
C THR A 205 10.62 -0.87 21.14
N SER A 206 11.13 -0.48 19.99
CA SER A 206 10.61 -0.91 18.69
C SER A 206 10.57 -2.44 18.56
N SER A 207 11.57 -3.14 19.08
CA SER A 207 11.61 -4.62 19.07
C SER A 207 10.49 -5.24 19.91
N GLN A 208 10.18 -4.67 21.08
CA GLN A 208 9.08 -5.13 21.92
C GLN A 208 7.74 -4.92 21.23
N ARG A 209 7.50 -3.74 20.65
CA ARG A 209 6.26 -3.45 19.89
C ARG A 209 6.10 -4.42 18.70
N LEU A 210 7.19 -4.67 17.96
CA LEU A 210 7.20 -5.64 16.87
C LEU A 210 6.77 -7.04 17.35
N GLY A 211 7.31 -7.48 18.50
CA GLY A 211 6.95 -8.76 19.09
C GLY A 211 5.45 -8.83 19.42
N MET A 212 4.88 -7.76 19.97
CA MET A 212 3.43 -7.66 20.28
C MET A 212 2.59 -7.76 19.01
N VAL A 213 2.86 -6.92 17.99
CA VAL A 213 2.13 -6.96 16.70
C VAL A 213 2.20 -8.35 16.06
N SER A 214 3.39 -8.95 16.03
CA SER A 214 3.55 -10.29 15.47
C SER A 214 2.75 -11.35 16.24
N ALA A 215 2.66 -11.24 17.57
CA ALA A 215 1.87 -12.14 18.39
C ALA A 215 0.36 -11.96 18.10
N ASP A 216 -0.12 -10.74 17.99
CA ASP A 216 -1.53 -10.43 17.73
C ASP A 216 -1.96 -10.90 16.34
N VAL A 217 -1.15 -10.66 15.31
CA VAL A 217 -1.41 -11.18 13.95
C VAL A 217 -1.45 -12.71 13.95
N LYS A 218 -0.53 -13.38 14.64
CA LYS A 218 -0.52 -14.84 14.77
C LYS A 218 -1.75 -15.36 15.52
N ALA A 219 -2.17 -14.66 16.57
CA ALA A 219 -3.38 -15.01 17.34
C ALA A 219 -4.64 -14.89 16.46
N PHE A 220 -4.75 -13.81 15.67
CA PHE A 220 -5.83 -13.64 14.71
C PHE A 220 -5.87 -14.78 13.69
N ILE A 221 -4.74 -15.07 13.03
CA ILE A 221 -4.66 -16.16 12.04
C ILE A 221 -5.04 -17.50 12.67
N SER A 222 -4.63 -17.74 13.92
CA SER A 222 -5.00 -18.95 14.65
C SER A 222 -6.50 -19.00 14.94
N SER A 223 -7.14 -17.88 15.27
CA SER A 223 -8.55 -17.79 15.59
C SER A 223 -9.48 -18.05 14.39
N ILE A 224 -9.00 -17.80 13.17
CA ILE A 224 -9.77 -18.03 11.93
C ILE A 224 -9.46 -19.40 11.28
N ARG A 225 -8.66 -20.26 11.90
CA ARG A 225 -8.29 -21.58 11.35
C ARG A 225 -9.48 -22.48 11.00
N ALA A 226 -10.59 -22.38 11.73
CA ALA A 226 -11.79 -23.16 11.46
C ALA A 226 -12.39 -22.84 10.08
N SER A 227 -12.15 -21.66 9.53
CA SER A 227 -12.58 -21.27 8.18
C SER A 227 -11.82 -21.99 7.06
N ARG A 228 -10.61 -22.50 7.34
CA ARG A 228 -9.65 -23.06 6.36
C ARG A 228 -9.24 -22.06 5.26
N ALA A 229 -9.50 -20.77 5.45
CA ALA A 229 -9.14 -19.73 4.51
C ALA A 229 -7.62 -19.54 4.41
N HIS A 230 -7.14 -19.22 3.22
CA HIS A 230 -5.83 -18.65 3.06
C HIS A 230 -5.83 -17.21 3.58
N VAL A 231 -4.72 -16.74 4.12
CA VAL A 231 -4.61 -15.38 4.67
C VAL A 231 -3.64 -14.56 3.86
N ALA A 232 -4.08 -13.38 3.46
CA ALA A 232 -3.25 -12.37 2.84
C ALA A 232 -3.25 -11.11 3.72
N VAL A 233 -2.08 -10.51 3.92
CA VAL A 233 -1.92 -9.27 4.69
C VAL A 233 -1.48 -8.16 3.74
N ILE A 234 -2.24 -7.08 3.71
CA ILE A 234 -1.87 -5.88 2.94
C ILE A 234 -0.78 -5.14 3.71
N GLU A 235 0.29 -4.77 3.02
CA GLU A 235 1.28 -3.85 3.57
C GLU A 235 0.60 -2.53 3.91
N ALA A 236 0.98 -1.92 5.04
CA ALA A 236 0.50 -0.60 5.38
C ALA A 236 0.87 0.41 4.29
N SER A 237 0.04 1.43 4.12
CA SER A 237 0.42 2.60 3.35
C SER A 237 1.69 3.23 3.92
N PRO A 238 2.49 3.93 3.09
CA PRO A 238 3.66 4.66 3.57
C PRO A 238 3.29 5.55 4.73
N ASP A 239 4.12 5.52 5.77
CA ASP A 239 3.89 6.28 6.98
C ASP A 239 4.17 7.76 6.74
N PHE A 240 3.12 8.50 6.42
CA PHE A 240 3.19 9.95 6.30
C PHE A 240 3.23 10.64 7.68
N TYR A 241 2.86 9.93 8.76
CA TYR A 241 2.92 10.45 10.13
C TYR A 241 4.34 10.64 10.65
N THR A 242 5.30 9.79 10.27
CA THR A 242 6.70 9.99 10.67
C THR A 242 7.32 11.22 10.04
N LEU A 243 6.76 11.68 8.92
CA LEU A 243 7.14 12.94 8.29
C LEU A 243 6.49 14.16 8.96
N ALA A 244 5.40 13.99 9.70
CA ALA A 244 4.71 15.09 10.39
C ALA A 244 5.61 15.83 11.38
N SER A 245 6.67 15.21 11.88
CA SER A 245 7.68 15.89 12.70
C SER A 245 8.57 16.86 11.91
N THR A 246 8.73 16.62 10.60
CA THR A 246 9.55 17.45 9.71
C THR A 246 8.72 18.28 8.72
N HIS A 247 7.48 17.85 8.46
CA HIS A 247 6.51 18.53 7.60
C HIS A 247 5.14 18.54 8.27
N PRO A 248 4.75 19.64 8.95
CA PRO A 248 3.49 19.75 9.69
C PRO A 248 2.24 19.69 8.79
N LEU A 249 2.41 19.69 7.46
CA LEU A 249 1.34 19.61 6.46
C LEU A 249 1.60 18.38 5.60
N THR A 250 1.08 17.22 6.00
CA THR A 250 1.29 15.92 5.29
C THR A 250 0.08 15.48 4.48
N ASP A 251 -0.93 16.28 4.39
CA ASP A 251 -2.17 16.05 3.66
C ASP A 251 -2.23 16.89 2.36
N PRO A 252 -3.33 16.87 1.61
CA PRO A 252 -3.51 17.73 0.43
C PRO A 252 -3.24 19.21 0.68
N LEU A 253 -3.32 19.68 1.93
CA LEU A 253 -3.00 21.07 2.29
C LEU A 253 -1.51 21.38 2.11
N CYS A 254 -0.62 20.39 2.25
CA CYS A 254 0.79 20.57 1.88
C CYS A 254 0.93 20.96 0.40
N LEU A 255 0.21 20.29 -0.50
CA LEU A 255 0.23 20.63 -1.93
C LEU A 255 -0.30 22.05 -2.19
N SER A 256 -1.33 22.47 -1.43
CA SER A 256 -1.88 23.83 -1.52
C SER A 256 -0.88 24.88 -1.04
N ALA A 257 -0.08 24.56 -0.02
CA ALA A 257 0.96 25.43 0.52
C ALA A 257 2.20 25.49 -0.39
N HIS A 258 2.42 24.43 -1.20
CA HIS A 258 3.61 24.28 -2.05
C HIS A 258 3.26 24.04 -3.54
N PRO A 259 2.42 24.87 -4.18
CA PRO A 259 1.91 24.59 -5.54
C PRO A 259 2.98 24.62 -6.63
N THR A 260 4.15 25.19 -6.36
CA THR A 260 5.33 25.26 -7.27
C THR A 260 6.49 24.38 -6.83
N SER A 261 6.29 23.58 -5.76
CA SER A 261 7.31 22.68 -5.21
C SER A 261 6.65 21.44 -4.58
N VAL A 262 5.67 20.83 -5.30
CA VAL A 262 4.84 19.72 -4.77
C VAL A 262 5.64 18.50 -4.33
N GLN A 263 6.85 18.29 -4.85
CA GLN A 263 7.74 17.22 -4.43
C GLN A 263 8.16 17.31 -2.96
N THR A 264 8.05 18.48 -2.33
CA THR A 264 8.31 18.64 -0.88
C THR A 264 7.26 17.95 -0.02
N CYS A 265 6.10 17.63 -0.59
CA CYS A 265 5.02 16.91 0.08
C CYS A 265 5.12 15.39 -0.10
N ASN A 266 6.08 14.89 -0.87
CA ASN A 266 6.25 13.46 -1.09
C ASN A 266 6.78 12.77 0.17
N SER A 267 6.37 11.53 0.39
CA SER A 267 6.90 10.71 1.48
C SER A 267 7.98 9.73 1.02
N THR A 268 8.60 9.07 2.00
CA THR A 268 9.64 8.06 1.77
C THR A 268 9.01 6.67 1.66
N PRO A 269 9.40 5.84 0.66
CA PRO A 269 8.92 4.47 0.53
C PRO A 269 9.23 3.63 1.77
N LEU A 270 8.31 2.72 2.13
CA LEU A 270 8.50 1.77 3.23
C LEU A 270 9.79 0.95 3.10
N SER A 271 10.22 0.66 1.87
CA SER A 271 11.49 -0.04 1.61
C SER A 271 12.71 0.70 2.12
N GLN A 272 12.63 2.03 2.25
CA GLN A 272 13.70 2.89 2.76
C GLN A 272 13.53 3.24 4.25
N LEU A 273 12.36 2.99 4.84
CA LEU A 273 12.10 3.18 6.26
C LEU A 273 12.69 1.99 7.03
N GLN A 274 13.93 2.12 7.50
CA GLN A 274 14.66 1.03 8.17
C GLN A 274 13.98 0.53 9.45
N ASN A 275 13.12 1.33 10.08
CA ASN A 275 12.50 1.06 11.38
C ASN A 275 10.96 0.99 11.33
N SER A 276 10.36 0.82 10.15
CA SER A 276 8.90 0.64 10.06
C SER A 276 8.49 -0.65 10.76
N LEU A 277 7.70 -0.54 11.84
CA LEU A 277 7.18 -1.68 12.59
C LEU A 277 6.37 -2.62 11.68
N MET A 278 5.64 -2.08 10.71
CA MET A 278 4.88 -2.88 9.75
C MET A 278 5.77 -3.64 8.78
N LYS A 279 6.78 -2.99 8.20
CA LYS A 279 7.75 -3.69 7.36
C LYS A 279 8.38 -4.86 8.10
N MET A 280 8.73 -4.66 9.37
CA MET A 280 9.33 -5.68 10.21
C MET A 280 8.31 -6.77 10.58
N ALA A 281 7.06 -6.41 10.89
CA ALA A 281 6.00 -7.34 11.23
C ALA A 281 5.58 -8.21 10.03
N LEU A 282 5.71 -7.69 8.82
CA LEU A 282 5.38 -8.37 7.57
C LEU A 282 6.58 -9.10 6.93
N THR A 283 7.76 -9.05 7.53
CA THR A 283 8.88 -9.88 7.06
C THR A 283 8.55 -11.37 7.22
N SER A 284 9.00 -12.17 6.28
CA SER A 284 8.69 -13.61 6.18
C SER A 284 8.98 -14.42 7.45
N SER A 285 9.88 -13.94 8.31
CA SER A 285 10.20 -14.57 9.60
C SER A 285 9.17 -14.26 10.71
N ALA A 286 8.39 -13.19 10.57
CA ALA A 286 7.41 -12.76 11.56
C ALA A 286 6.02 -13.37 11.31
N LEU A 287 5.67 -13.67 10.05
CA LEU A 287 4.37 -14.21 9.68
C LEU A 287 4.34 -15.76 9.76
N PRO A 288 3.18 -16.36 10.08
CA PRO A 288 3.01 -17.79 9.98
C PRO A 288 3.20 -18.30 8.55
N LYS A 289 3.65 -19.57 8.44
CA LYS A 289 3.80 -20.22 7.13
C LYS A 289 2.46 -20.23 6.37
N GLY A 290 2.51 -19.84 5.09
CA GLY A 290 1.35 -19.80 4.19
C GLY A 290 0.57 -18.48 4.20
N VAL A 291 1.01 -17.48 4.96
CA VAL A 291 0.49 -16.13 4.86
C VAL A 291 1.17 -15.41 3.70
N VAL A 292 0.36 -14.75 2.87
CA VAL A 292 0.82 -13.98 1.71
C VAL A 292 0.83 -12.50 2.06
N VAL A 293 1.88 -11.78 1.68
CA VAL A 293 1.92 -10.31 1.77
C VAL A 293 1.48 -9.72 0.45
N VAL A 294 0.52 -8.80 0.50
CA VAL A 294 0.02 -8.06 -0.68
C VAL A 294 0.75 -6.72 -0.74
N PRO A 295 1.67 -6.53 -1.70
CA PRO A 295 2.56 -5.38 -1.75
C PRO A 295 1.86 -4.18 -2.41
N LEU A 296 0.85 -3.60 -1.76
CA LEU A 296 0.11 -2.44 -2.28
C LEU A 296 0.89 -1.12 -2.17
N ASP A 297 2.01 -1.08 -1.45
CA ASP A 297 2.97 0.02 -1.49
C ASP A 297 3.43 0.34 -2.91
N LYS A 298 3.54 -0.67 -3.77
CA LYS A 298 3.84 -0.54 -5.21
C LYS A 298 2.80 0.27 -6.00
N LEU A 299 1.61 0.45 -5.46
CA LEU A 299 0.56 1.29 -6.06
C LEU A 299 0.65 2.75 -5.60
N LEU A 300 1.50 3.04 -4.62
CA LEU A 300 1.62 4.36 -3.98
C LEU A 300 3.00 4.97 -4.16
N CYS A 301 4.03 4.13 -4.25
CA CYS A 301 5.43 4.55 -4.20
C CYS A 301 6.22 4.01 -5.40
N SER A 302 7.14 4.82 -5.88
CA SER A 302 8.29 4.36 -6.67
C SER A 302 9.37 3.82 -5.74
N ALA A 303 10.50 3.37 -6.29
CA ALA A 303 11.65 2.94 -5.49
C ALA A 303 12.27 4.07 -4.63
N VAL A 304 12.01 5.32 -4.96
CA VAL A 304 12.68 6.49 -4.36
C VAL A 304 11.73 7.46 -3.64
N SER A 305 10.44 7.43 -3.94
CA SER A 305 9.49 8.41 -3.39
C SER A 305 8.05 7.91 -3.49
N CYS A 306 7.21 8.37 -2.58
CA CYS A 306 5.76 8.21 -2.61
C CYS A 306 5.14 9.59 -2.90
N PRO A 307 4.83 9.91 -4.16
CA PRO A 307 4.31 11.22 -4.54
C PRO A 307 2.86 11.39 -4.06
N MET A 308 2.54 12.61 -3.59
CA MET A 308 1.18 12.97 -3.20
C MET A 308 0.26 13.24 -4.41
N VAL A 309 0.83 13.56 -5.56
CA VAL A 309 0.11 13.80 -6.83
C VAL A 309 0.83 13.12 -7.97
N VAL A 310 0.09 12.40 -8.82
CA VAL A 310 0.61 11.69 -10.00
C VAL A 310 -0.20 12.12 -11.21
N GLY A 311 0.49 12.74 -12.17
CA GLY A 311 -0.21 13.43 -13.25
C GLY A 311 -1.13 14.51 -12.67
N SER A 312 -2.45 14.35 -12.87
CA SER A 312 -3.44 15.26 -12.29
C SER A 312 -4.27 14.58 -11.18
N ARG A 313 -3.80 13.51 -10.55
CA ARG A 313 -4.56 12.77 -9.53
C ARG A 313 -3.91 12.86 -8.17
N LEU A 314 -4.72 13.16 -7.17
CA LEU A 314 -4.33 13.09 -5.77
C LEU A 314 -4.24 11.63 -5.32
N VAL A 315 -3.12 11.24 -4.72
CA VAL A 315 -2.88 9.87 -4.26
C VAL A 315 -3.55 9.61 -2.92
N LEU A 316 -3.38 10.51 -1.97
CA LEU A 316 -3.98 10.40 -0.64
C LEU A 316 -5.04 11.48 -0.43
N SER A 317 -6.08 11.14 0.34
CA SER A 317 -7.12 12.08 0.79
C SER A 317 -6.74 12.83 2.07
N ASP A 318 -5.87 12.23 2.87
CA ASP A 318 -5.33 12.75 4.12
C ASP A 318 -3.92 12.19 4.39
N ASN A 319 -3.53 12.02 5.65
CA ASN A 319 -2.19 11.60 6.04
C ASN A 319 -1.88 10.13 5.74
N ASP A 320 -2.90 9.25 5.66
CA ASP A 320 -2.70 7.80 5.62
C ASP A 320 -3.77 7.05 4.81
N HIS A 321 -4.75 7.75 4.23
CA HIS A 321 -5.79 7.13 3.43
C HIS A 321 -5.62 7.40 1.94
N VAL A 322 -5.64 6.34 1.16
CA VAL A 322 -5.65 6.40 -0.31
C VAL A 322 -6.96 7.02 -0.77
N SER A 323 -6.90 8.03 -1.63
CA SER A 323 -8.09 8.68 -2.16
C SER A 323 -8.94 7.71 -3.00
N THR A 324 -10.26 7.93 -2.99
CA THR A 324 -11.19 7.13 -3.81
C THR A 324 -10.80 7.10 -5.28
N GLN A 325 -10.43 8.26 -5.84
CA GLN A 325 -10.03 8.38 -7.25
C GLN A 325 -8.74 7.64 -7.55
N TRP A 326 -7.78 7.66 -6.63
CA TRP A 326 -6.55 6.91 -6.81
C TRP A 326 -6.78 5.40 -6.74
N ALA A 327 -7.54 4.94 -5.73
CA ALA A 327 -7.91 3.52 -5.61
C ALA A 327 -8.63 2.99 -6.85
N GLN A 328 -9.46 3.80 -7.50
CA GLN A 328 -10.11 3.49 -8.79
C GLN A 328 -9.11 3.50 -9.96
N TYR A 329 -8.22 4.47 -9.99
CA TYR A 329 -7.24 4.61 -11.07
C TYR A 329 -6.27 3.44 -11.15
N VAL A 330 -5.84 2.93 -10.01
CA VAL A 330 -4.85 1.84 -9.94
C VAL A 330 -5.44 0.44 -10.14
N VAL A 331 -6.75 0.29 -10.37
CA VAL A 331 -7.43 -1.01 -10.53
C VAL A 331 -6.70 -1.96 -11.49
N PRO A 332 -6.19 -1.56 -12.66
CA PRO A 332 -5.48 -2.49 -13.54
C PRO A 332 -4.20 -3.07 -12.89
N ALA A 333 -3.39 -2.24 -12.26
CA ALA A 333 -2.18 -2.67 -11.56
C ALA A 333 -2.50 -3.47 -10.30
N PHE A 334 -3.51 -3.06 -9.52
CA PHE A 334 -4.05 -3.79 -8.39
C PHE A 334 -4.48 -5.20 -8.80
N THR A 335 -5.27 -5.32 -9.86
CA THR A 335 -5.72 -6.59 -10.42
C THR A 335 -4.54 -7.49 -10.78
N GLN A 336 -3.51 -6.95 -11.41
CA GLN A 336 -2.31 -7.69 -11.77
C GLN A 336 -1.58 -8.22 -10.54
N ILE A 337 -1.45 -7.42 -9.47
CA ILE A 337 -0.84 -7.84 -8.20
C ILE A 337 -1.67 -8.95 -7.55
N VAL A 338 -2.97 -8.74 -7.38
CA VAL A 338 -3.85 -9.69 -6.67
C VAL A 338 -3.93 -11.03 -7.41
N ASN A 339 -4.01 -11.01 -8.74
CA ASN A 339 -4.05 -12.23 -9.55
C ASN A 339 -2.72 -13.00 -9.50
N ALA A 340 -1.58 -12.30 -9.45
CA ALA A 340 -0.27 -12.93 -9.32
C ALA A 340 -0.07 -13.65 -7.96
N LEU A 341 -0.81 -13.25 -6.94
CA LEU A 341 -0.80 -13.89 -5.62
C LEU A 341 -1.81 -15.05 -5.52
N HIS A 342 -2.51 -15.38 -6.60
CA HIS A 342 -3.54 -16.44 -6.64
C HIS A 342 -4.63 -16.26 -5.56
N ILE A 343 -4.96 -15.01 -5.24
CA ILE A 343 -6.05 -14.65 -4.31
C ILE A 343 -7.43 -14.85 -4.99
N ASN A 344 -7.44 -15.07 -6.29
CA ASN A 344 -8.63 -15.31 -7.12
C ASN A 344 -9.15 -16.74 -7.07
#